data_247dd1c3511c4034cc889e49b304ef5d
#
_entry.id   247dd1c3511c4034cc889e49b304ef5d
#
_cell.length_a   1.000
_cell.length_b   1.000
_cell.length_c   1.000
_cell.angle_alpha   90.00
_cell.angle_beta   90.00
_cell.angle_gamma   90.00
#
_symmetry.space_group_name_H-M   'P 1'
#
loop_
_entity.id
_entity.type
_entity.pdbx_description
1 polymer ?
#
loop_
_entity_poly.entity_id
_entity_poly.type
_entity_poly.pdbx_seq_one_letter_code
_entity_poly.pdbx_strand_id
1 'polypeptide(L)'
;MDKTPSYVIEMLHITKEFPGIKANDDITLQLKKGEIHALLGENGAGKSTLMSVLFGLYQPEAGEIRKNGQTVKINDPNDATALGIGMVHQHFKLVEVFAVLDNIILGAETTKCGFLQKKEARRKVEELSKRYGLHVDLDAKVEDITVGMQQRTEILKMLYRDNEILIFDEPTAVLTPQEIDELMAIMKNLTAEGKSILFISHKLNEIMAVADRVTVLRKGRYVGTVNTCDTNKQELSNMMVGRPVQLEVVKEPAKPTDVVLKVRDLCVPSHTHKRNAVDHVSFDARAGEILCIAGIDGNGQTEFIHALTGLDKSNGGTVTLCGKDISHASIRRRGECMSHIPEDRHKHGLVLDFTLEQNLVLQRYKEPEFEKGGFIKKDAVRAYAERLIEEYDIRSGQGPVTTARSMSGGNQQKAIIAREVDRNKPLIVAVQPTRGLDVGAIENVHKELVKQRDAGKAVLLVSLELDEVMSLSDRILVMYEGEIVGEFDPKQITVQELGLYMAGAKRADKKEGETA
;
A
#
# COMPACT_ATOMS: atom_id res chain seq x y z
N MET A 1 14.29 -45.30 -0.65
CA MET A 1 14.82 -44.22 -1.52
C MET A 1 14.23 -42.93 -1.02
N ASP A 2 14.96 -42.19 -0.21
CA ASP A 2 14.61 -40.87 0.22
C ASP A 2 14.53 -39.97 -1.02
N LYS A 3 13.32 -39.58 -1.40
CA LYS A 3 13.14 -38.53 -2.42
C LYS A 3 13.52 -37.19 -1.77
N THR A 4 14.80 -36.82 -1.88
CA THR A 4 15.23 -35.45 -1.63
C THR A 4 14.30 -34.53 -2.43
N PRO A 5 13.65 -33.53 -1.81
CA PRO A 5 12.74 -32.66 -2.53
C PRO A 5 13.49 -31.97 -3.68
N SER A 6 13.00 -32.12 -4.90
CA SER A 6 13.63 -31.53 -6.08
C SER A 6 13.39 -30.02 -6.05
N TYR A 7 14.39 -29.26 -5.66
CA TYR A 7 14.37 -27.79 -5.75
C TYR A 7 14.68 -27.36 -7.18
N VAL A 8 13.83 -26.46 -7.72
CA VAL A 8 14.07 -25.86 -9.05
C VAL A 8 14.99 -24.65 -8.96
N ILE A 9 14.93 -23.92 -7.85
CA ILE A 9 15.85 -22.81 -7.50
C ILE A 9 16.31 -23.00 -6.06
N GLU A 10 17.60 -22.78 -5.85
CA GLU A 10 18.20 -22.64 -4.54
C GLU A 10 19.10 -21.41 -4.54
N MET A 11 18.83 -20.50 -3.65
CA MET A 11 19.69 -19.37 -3.31
C MET A 11 20.33 -19.69 -1.96
N LEU A 12 21.63 -19.98 -1.94
CA LEU A 12 22.31 -20.49 -0.76
C LEU A 12 23.29 -19.45 -0.23
N HIS A 13 23.14 -19.07 1.04
CA HIS A 13 24.03 -18.17 1.76
C HIS A 13 24.21 -16.80 1.07
N ILE A 14 23.13 -16.27 0.47
CA ILE A 14 23.17 -15.02 -0.28
C ILE A 14 23.40 -13.82 0.65
N THR A 15 24.47 -13.08 0.37
CA THR A 15 24.77 -11.81 1.01
C THR A 15 24.79 -10.71 -0.03
N LYS A 16 24.03 -9.61 0.22
CA LYS A 16 24.01 -8.42 -0.61
C LYS A 16 24.18 -7.17 0.25
N GLU A 17 25.18 -6.36 -0.10
CA GLU A 17 25.53 -5.15 0.62
C GLU A 17 25.36 -3.91 -0.27
N PHE A 18 24.93 -2.81 0.34
CA PHE A 18 24.95 -1.47 -0.24
C PHE A 18 25.71 -0.55 0.73
N PRO A 19 26.20 0.62 0.29
CA PRO A 19 26.91 1.53 1.17
C PRO A 19 26.16 1.81 2.48
N GLY A 20 26.71 1.32 3.59
CA GLY A 20 26.14 1.49 4.94
C GLY A 20 25.01 0.53 5.33
N ILE A 21 24.57 -0.40 4.44
CA ILE A 21 23.46 -1.31 4.71
C ILE A 21 23.76 -2.69 4.15
N LYS A 22 23.64 -3.73 4.98
CA LYS A 22 23.60 -5.13 4.55
C LYS A 22 22.13 -5.52 4.32
N ALA A 23 21.71 -5.49 3.06
CA ALA A 23 20.30 -5.74 2.68
C ALA A 23 19.90 -7.20 2.77
N ASN A 24 20.82 -8.12 2.47
CA ASN A 24 20.69 -9.56 2.70
C ASN A 24 21.97 -10.06 3.40
N ASP A 25 21.80 -10.81 4.47
CA ASP A 25 22.89 -11.33 5.33
C ASP A 25 22.69 -12.82 5.51
N ASP A 26 23.43 -13.62 4.73
CA ASP A 26 23.44 -15.08 4.79
C ASP A 26 22.05 -15.72 4.59
N ILE A 27 21.33 -15.31 3.53
CA ILE A 27 19.98 -15.81 3.27
C ILE A 27 20.01 -17.08 2.43
N THR A 28 19.27 -18.09 2.87
CA THR A 28 18.98 -19.31 2.10
C THR A 28 17.49 -19.36 1.76
N LEU A 29 17.17 -19.46 0.45
CA LEU A 29 15.82 -19.61 -0.09
C LEU A 29 15.80 -20.78 -1.09
N GLN A 30 14.87 -21.71 -0.92
CA GLN A 30 14.75 -22.89 -1.76
C GLN A 30 13.32 -23.07 -2.27
N LEU A 31 13.13 -23.02 -3.59
CA LEU A 31 11.85 -23.19 -4.28
C LEU A 31 11.72 -24.63 -4.80
N LYS A 32 10.65 -25.33 -4.43
CA LYS A 32 10.32 -26.66 -4.97
C LYS A 32 9.62 -26.53 -6.33
N LYS A 33 9.70 -27.61 -7.12
CA LYS A 33 8.98 -27.65 -8.39
C LYS A 33 7.47 -27.68 -8.17
N GLY A 34 6.75 -26.79 -8.85
CA GLY A 34 5.28 -26.73 -8.83
C GLY A 34 4.68 -26.20 -7.54
N GLU A 35 5.46 -25.47 -6.70
CA GLU A 35 4.94 -24.83 -5.50
C GLU A 35 4.77 -23.32 -5.68
N ILE A 36 3.88 -22.74 -4.88
CA ILE A 36 3.82 -21.30 -4.60
C ILE A 36 4.56 -21.06 -3.28
N HIS A 37 5.76 -20.51 -3.37
CA HIS A 37 6.57 -20.18 -2.20
C HIS A 37 6.49 -18.69 -1.91
N ALA A 38 5.91 -18.32 -0.79
CA ALA A 38 5.83 -16.93 -0.39
C ALA A 38 7.10 -16.43 0.31
N LEU A 39 7.49 -15.20 0.00
CA LEU A 39 8.56 -14.48 0.70
C LEU A 39 7.94 -13.34 1.50
N LEU A 40 7.95 -13.46 2.81
CA LEU A 40 7.29 -12.59 3.77
C LEU A 40 8.32 -11.80 4.58
N GLY A 41 8.00 -10.58 4.95
CA GLY A 41 8.83 -9.72 5.81
C GLY A 41 8.39 -8.27 5.75
N GLU A 42 8.82 -7.48 6.72
CA GLU A 42 8.56 -6.04 6.77
C GLU A 42 9.17 -5.29 5.57
N ASN A 43 8.76 -4.04 5.37
CA ASN A 43 9.40 -3.18 4.38
C ASN A 43 10.87 -2.95 4.76
N GLY A 44 11.78 -3.12 3.78
CA GLY A 44 13.23 -3.10 4.04
C GLY A 44 13.80 -4.39 4.63
N ALA A 45 13.03 -5.48 4.73
CA ALA A 45 13.54 -6.78 5.17
C ALA A 45 14.45 -7.48 4.15
N GLY A 46 14.64 -6.90 2.95
CA GLY A 46 15.52 -7.44 1.91
C GLY A 46 14.84 -8.32 0.86
N LYS A 47 13.50 -8.43 0.85
CA LYS A 47 12.72 -9.27 -0.08
C LYS A 47 12.99 -8.96 -1.56
N SER A 48 12.68 -7.73 -1.98
CA SER A 48 12.87 -7.29 -3.37
C SER A 48 14.35 -7.26 -3.77
N THR A 49 15.27 -7.03 -2.81
CA THR A 49 16.71 -7.14 -3.06
C THR A 49 17.09 -8.58 -3.38
N LEU A 50 16.60 -9.56 -2.61
CA LEU A 50 16.87 -10.97 -2.85
C LEU A 50 16.34 -11.43 -4.22
N MET A 51 15.13 -10.99 -4.60
CA MET A 51 14.57 -11.27 -5.93
C MET A 51 15.33 -10.55 -7.05
N SER A 52 15.80 -9.33 -6.80
CA SER A 52 16.66 -8.62 -7.75
C SER A 52 18.00 -9.31 -7.97
N VAL A 53 18.54 -9.99 -6.96
CA VAL A 53 19.72 -10.87 -7.11
C VAL A 53 19.35 -12.07 -7.98
N LEU A 54 18.22 -12.74 -7.74
CA LEU A 54 17.78 -13.89 -8.54
C LEU A 54 17.48 -13.50 -10.00
N PHE A 55 16.98 -12.30 -10.22
CA PHE A 55 16.67 -11.79 -11.57
C PHE A 55 17.87 -11.12 -12.27
N GLY A 56 19.05 -11.07 -11.62
CA GLY A 56 20.29 -10.56 -12.21
C GLY A 56 20.43 -9.02 -12.23
N LEU A 57 19.54 -8.30 -11.50
CA LEU A 57 19.65 -6.83 -11.37
C LEU A 57 20.78 -6.43 -10.40
N TYR A 58 21.07 -7.28 -9.43
CA TYR A 58 22.19 -7.11 -8.49
C TYR A 58 23.04 -8.39 -8.44
N GLN A 59 24.35 -8.20 -8.25
CA GLN A 59 25.24 -9.31 -7.97
C GLN A 59 25.41 -9.45 -6.45
N PRO A 60 25.33 -10.67 -5.89
CA PRO A 60 25.60 -10.91 -4.47
C PRO A 60 27.11 -10.81 -4.19
N GLU A 61 27.49 -10.37 -3.01
CA GLU A 61 28.87 -10.36 -2.53
C GLU A 61 29.32 -11.77 -2.09
N ALA A 62 28.37 -12.61 -1.64
CA ALA A 62 28.62 -14.01 -1.26
C ALA A 62 27.37 -14.88 -1.52
N GLY A 63 27.60 -16.19 -1.57
CA GLY A 63 26.58 -17.21 -1.80
C GLY A 63 26.57 -17.72 -3.24
N GLU A 64 25.67 -18.66 -3.50
CA GLU A 64 25.52 -19.27 -4.83
C GLU A 64 24.05 -19.47 -5.18
N ILE A 65 23.74 -19.45 -6.48
CA ILE A 65 22.42 -19.77 -7.03
C ILE A 65 22.54 -21.08 -7.79
N ARG A 66 21.60 -22.01 -7.52
CA ARG A 66 21.48 -23.27 -8.25
C ARG A 66 20.13 -23.37 -8.93
N LYS A 67 20.11 -23.85 -10.17
CA LYS A 67 18.91 -24.29 -10.88
C LYS A 67 18.95 -25.79 -11.08
N ASN A 68 17.93 -26.51 -10.60
CA ASN A 68 17.85 -27.97 -10.66
C ASN A 68 19.13 -28.66 -10.10
N GLY A 69 19.67 -28.12 -9.00
CA GLY A 69 20.89 -28.63 -8.35
C GLY A 69 22.22 -28.24 -9.01
N GLN A 70 22.19 -27.53 -10.15
CA GLN A 70 23.41 -27.07 -10.83
C GLN A 70 23.65 -25.59 -10.55
N THR A 71 24.86 -25.23 -10.15
CA THR A 71 25.26 -23.85 -9.92
C THR A 71 25.18 -23.06 -11.22
N VAL A 72 24.46 -21.94 -11.19
CA VAL A 72 24.29 -21.03 -12.32
C VAL A 72 24.78 -19.64 -11.96
N LYS A 73 25.27 -18.91 -12.95
CA LYS A 73 25.65 -17.52 -12.81
C LYS A 73 24.65 -16.65 -13.56
N ILE A 74 24.06 -15.70 -12.87
CA ILE A 74 23.07 -14.78 -13.42
C ILE A 74 23.68 -13.37 -13.33
N ASN A 75 24.19 -12.85 -14.46
CA ASN A 75 24.85 -11.54 -14.49
C ASN A 75 23.90 -10.40 -14.81
N ASP A 76 22.84 -10.70 -15.57
CA ASP A 76 21.81 -9.72 -15.99
C ASP A 76 20.44 -10.41 -16.16
N PRO A 77 19.36 -9.62 -16.42
CA PRO A 77 18.02 -10.17 -16.61
C PRO A 77 17.87 -11.08 -17.85
N ASN A 78 18.75 -10.99 -18.83
CA ASN A 78 18.71 -11.89 -20.01
C ASN A 78 19.17 -13.28 -19.62
N ASP A 79 20.21 -13.39 -18.77
CA ASP A 79 20.64 -14.67 -18.20
C ASP A 79 19.50 -15.33 -17.40
N ALA A 80 18.78 -14.55 -16.55
CA ALA A 80 17.64 -15.04 -15.80
C ALA A 80 16.51 -15.53 -16.74
N THR A 81 16.20 -14.77 -17.79
CA THR A 81 15.18 -15.14 -18.79
C THR A 81 15.60 -16.40 -19.57
N ALA A 82 16.87 -16.53 -19.96
CA ALA A 82 17.40 -17.72 -20.61
C ALA A 82 17.33 -18.97 -19.72
N LEU A 83 17.38 -18.78 -18.40
CA LEU A 83 17.15 -19.82 -17.41
C LEU A 83 15.65 -20.06 -17.12
N GLY A 84 14.72 -19.43 -17.87
CA GLY A 84 13.30 -19.59 -17.68
C GLY A 84 12.74 -18.91 -16.42
N ILE A 85 13.40 -17.87 -15.92
CA ILE A 85 12.96 -17.07 -14.78
C ILE A 85 12.31 -15.78 -15.32
N GLY A 86 11.06 -15.54 -14.96
CA GLY A 86 10.31 -14.32 -15.27
C GLY A 86 9.91 -13.56 -14.02
N MET A 87 9.80 -12.23 -14.12
CA MET A 87 9.44 -11.38 -12.98
C MET A 87 8.37 -10.35 -13.37
N VAL A 88 7.32 -10.28 -12.56
CA VAL A 88 6.36 -9.17 -12.53
C VAL A 88 6.80 -8.23 -11.41
N HIS A 89 7.15 -7.01 -11.77
CA HIS A 89 7.66 -6.00 -10.84
C HIS A 89 6.53 -5.28 -10.12
N GLN A 90 6.79 -4.78 -8.92
CA GLN A 90 5.89 -3.94 -8.13
C GLN A 90 5.42 -2.69 -8.90
N HIS A 91 6.30 -2.07 -9.67
CA HIS A 91 5.98 -1.01 -10.62
C HIS A 91 6.12 -1.58 -12.03
N PHE A 92 5.03 -1.60 -12.78
CA PHE A 92 4.99 -2.18 -14.12
C PHE A 92 6.07 -1.59 -15.03
N LYS A 93 6.72 -2.48 -15.80
CA LYS A 93 7.76 -2.11 -16.75
C LYS A 93 7.19 -2.13 -18.18
N LEU A 94 6.06 -1.43 -18.35
CA LEU A 94 5.38 -1.25 -19.62
C LEU A 94 5.74 0.11 -20.22
N VAL A 95 5.76 0.18 -21.55
CA VAL A 95 5.94 1.41 -22.31
C VAL A 95 4.54 1.98 -22.58
N GLU A 96 4.19 3.08 -21.94
CA GLU A 96 2.84 3.65 -21.90
C GLU A 96 2.28 3.96 -23.29
N VAL A 97 3.10 4.51 -24.19
CA VAL A 97 2.70 4.89 -25.55
C VAL A 97 2.59 3.72 -26.53
N PHE A 98 3.00 2.50 -26.14
CA PHE A 98 2.91 1.31 -26.98
C PHE A 98 1.60 0.58 -26.77
N ALA A 99 1.16 -0.15 -27.82
CA ALA A 99 0.04 -1.07 -27.70
C ALA A 99 0.37 -2.23 -26.74
N VAL A 100 -0.65 -2.81 -26.12
CA VAL A 100 -0.54 -3.98 -25.23
C VAL A 100 0.25 -5.11 -25.91
N LEU A 101 -0.10 -5.46 -27.17
CA LEU A 101 0.62 -6.49 -27.92
C LEU A 101 2.11 -6.18 -28.05
N ASP A 102 2.46 -4.92 -28.39
CA ASP A 102 3.84 -4.52 -28.60
C ASP A 102 4.64 -4.58 -27.28
N ASN A 103 4.02 -4.27 -26.15
CA ASN A 103 4.62 -4.45 -24.83
C ASN A 103 4.88 -5.92 -24.48
N ILE A 104 3.96 -6.81 -24.81
CA ILE A 104 4.09 -8.25 -24.51
C ILE A 104 5.25 -8.87 -25.28
N ILE A 105 5.39 -8.52 -26.56
CA ILE A 105 6.43 -9.09 -27.43
C ILE A 105 7.78 -8.39 -27.34
N LEU A 106 7.85 -7.21 -26.72
CA LEU A 106 9.07 -6.39 -26.63
C LEU A 106 10.24 -7.18 -26.04
N GLY A 107 11.34 -7.29 -26.78
CA GLY A 107 12.54 -8.06 -26.39
C GLY A 107 12.40 -9.58 -26.54
N ALA A 108 11.30 -10.06 -27.15
CA ALA A 108 11.08 -11.47 -27.51
C ALA A 108 10.36 -11.56 -28.88
N GLU A 109 10.69 -10.63 -29.77
CA GLU A 109 10.03 -10.50 -31.07
C GLU A 109 10.36 -11.68 -31.99
N THR A 110 9.33 -12.30 -32.54
CA THR A 110 9.49 -13.28 -33.62
C THR A 110 9.72 -12.54 -34.94
N THR A 111 10.88 -12.74 -35.54
CA THR A 111 11.26 -12.12 -36.82
C THR A 111 11.47 -13.17 -37.91
N LYS A 112 11.12 -12.83 -39.14
CA LYS A 112 11.43 -13.64 -40.34
C LYS A 112 11.98 -12.74 -41.43
N CYS A 113 13.19 -13.04 -41.90
CA CYS A 113 13.91 -12.21 -42.88
C CYS A 113 14.00 -10.72 -42.47
N GLY A 114 14.19 -10.43 -41.20
CA GLY A 114 14.25 -9.05 -40.65
C GLY A 114 12.89 -8.36 -40.43
N PHE A 115 11.77 -9.03 -40.75
CA PHE A 115 10.43 -8.48 -40.54
C PHE A 115 9.74 -9.10 -39.33
N LEU A 116 9.13 -8.24 -38.52
CA LEU A 116 8.38 -8.63 -37.31
C LEU A 116 7.12 -9.43 -37.67
N GLN A 117 6.93 -10.60 -37.06
CA GLN A 117 5.80 -11.51 -37.30
C GLN A 117 4.65 -11.24 -36.29
N LYS A 118 4.08 -10.02 -36.29
CA LYS A 118 3.02 -9.62 -35.32
C LYS A 118 1.78 -10.55 -35.34
N LYS A 119 1.42 -11.12 -36.50
CA LYS A 119 0.22 -12.00 -36.59
C LYS A 119 0.39 -13.30 -35.81
N GLU A 120 1.57 -13.91 -35.86
CA GLU A 120 1.87 -15.14 -35.11
C GLU A 120 1.95 -14.86 -33.61
N ALA A 121 2.63 -13.76 -33.23
CA ALA A 121 2.70 -13.32 -31.86
C ALA A 121 1.30 -13.04 -31.27
N ARG A 122 0.44 -12.33 -32.00
CA ARG A 122 -0.95 -12.07 -31.60
C ARG A 122 -1.69 -13.36 -31.31
N ARG A 123 -1.65 -14.35 -32.22
CA ARG A 123 -2.33 -15.63 -32.01
C ARG A 123 -1.86 -16.31 -30.73
N LYS A 124 -0.55 -16.36 -30.48
CA LYS A 124 0.01 -16.93 -29.25
C LYS A 124 -0.48 -16.18 -27.99
N VAL A 125 -0.52 -14.85 -28.02
CA VAL A 125 -1.01 -14.04 -26.89
C VAL A 125 -2.51 -14.25 -26.67
N GLU A 126 -3.32 -14.32 -27.74
CA GLU A 126 -4.75 -14.59 -27.65
C GLU A 126 -5.05 -15.99 -27.05
N GLU A 127 -4.26 -17.00 -27.43
CA GLU A 127 -4.34 -18.35 -26.87
C GLU A 127 -4.00 -18.33 -25.35
N LEU A 128 -2.94 -17.64 -24.94
CA LEU A 128 -2.57 -17.48 -23.52
C LEU A 128 -3.62 -16.68 -22.75
N SER A 129 -4.09 -15.56 -23.30
CA SER A 129 -5.14 -14.73 -22.72
C SER A 129 -6.40 -15.54 -22.44
N LYS A 130 -6.85 -16.34 -23.42
CA LYS A 130 -8.01 -17.21 -23.28
C LYS A 130 -7.79 -18.35 -22.27
N ARG A 131 -6.60 -18.97 -22.30
CA ARG A 131 -6.24 -20.10 -21.43
C ARG A 131 -6.25 -19.72 -19.95
N TYR A 132 -5.74 -18.54 -19.62
CA TYR A 132 -5.58 -18.09 -18.24
C TYR A 132 -6.63 -17.06 -17.80
N GLY A 133 -7.60 -16.71 -18.67
CA GLY A 133 -8.62 -15.71 -18.34
C GLY A 133 -8.09 -14.27 -18.27
N LEU A 134 -6.91 -13.99 -18.84
CA LEU A 134 -6.25 -12.69 -18.81
C LEU A 134 -6.73 -11.81 -19.97
N HIS A 135 -7.99 -11.37 -19.91
CA HIS A 135 -8.58 -10.58 -21.00
C HIS A 135 -8.04 -9.16 -21.01
N VAL A 136 -7.44 -8.76 -22.15
CA VAL A 136 -6.95 -7.40 -22.42
C VAL A 136 -7.18 -7.08 -23.90
N ASP A 137 -7.38 -5.80 -24.21
CA ASP A 137 -7.40 -5.33 -25.61
C ASP A 137 -5.96 -5.18 -26.10
N LEU A 138 -5.57 -6.02 -27.06
CA LEU A 138 -4.20 -6.08 -27.59
C LEU A 138 -3.82 -4.85 -28.43
N ASP A 139 -4.80 -4.10 -28.92
CA ASP A 139 -4.60 -2.90 -29.74
C ASP A 139 -4.66 -1.59 -28.93
N ALA A 140 -5.19 -1.64 -27.71
CA ALA A 140 -5.21 -0.48 -26.82
C ALA A 140 -3.79 -0.08 -26.40
N LYS A 141 -3.55 1.23 -26.26
CA LYS A 141 -2.31 1.70 -25.64
C LYS A 141 -2.32 1.46 -24.15
N VAL A 142 -1.13 1.26 -23.57
CA VAL A 142 -1.00 1.02 -22.12
C VAL A 142 -1.46 2.23 -21.29
N GLU A 143 -1.26 3.45 -21.79
CA GLU A 143 -1.75 4.69 -21.13
C GLU A 143 -3.28 4.77 -21.02
N ASP A 144 -4.03 4.05 -21.88
CA ASP A 144 -5.49 4.10 -21.96
C ASP A 144 -6.18 2.96 -21.21
N ILE A 145 -5.43 1.98 -20.66
CA ILE A 145 -5.99 0.83 -19.97
C ILE A 145 -5.88 0.96 -18.45
N THR A 146 -6.78 0.28 -17.73
CA THR A 146 -6.78 0.28 -16.26
C THR A 146 -5.54 -0.41 -15.68
N VAL A 147 -5.24 -0.12 -14.43
CA VAL A 147 -4.09 -0.72 -13.72
C VAL A 147 -4.19 -2.25 -13.66
N GLY A 148 -5.40 -2.81 -13.45
CA GLY A 148 -5.64 -4.26 -13.51
C GLY A 148 -5.35 -4.85 -14.89
N MET A 149 -5.66 -4.14 -15.98
CA MET A 149 -5.31 -4.56 -17.35
C MET A 149 -3.80 -4.45 -17.61
N GLN A 150 -3.11 -3.45 -17.05
CA GLN A 150 -1.65 -3.34 -17.12
C GLN A 150 -0.98 -4.53 -16.44
N GLN A 151 -1.49 -4.96 -15.30
CA GLN A 151 -1.00 -6.15 -14.61
C GLN A 151 -1.21 -7.43 -15.43
N ARG A 152 -2.42 -7.62 -16.00
CA ARG A 152 -2.69 -8.76 -16.91
C ARG A 152 -1.72 -8.75 -18.10
N THR A 153 -1.35 -7.58 -18.60
CA THR A 153 -0.36 -7.39 -19.68
C THR A 153 1.03 -7.86 -19.23
N GLU A 154 1.49 -7.50 -18.03
CA GLU A 154 2.78 -7.97 -17.48
C GLU A 154 2.80 -9.49 -17.28
N ILE A 155 1.71 -10.08 -16.80
CA ILE A 155 1.60 -11.53 -16.66
C ILE A 155 1.65 -12.21 -18.04
N LEU A 156 0.91 -11.70 -19.03
CA LEU A 156 0.93 -12.22 -20.40
C LEU A 156 2.32 -12.11 -21.03
N LYS A 157 3.04 -11.00 -20.80
CA LYS A 157 4.42 -10.80 -21.24
C LYS A 157 5.36 -11.87 -20.69
N MET A 158 5.23 -12.20 -19.41
CA MET A 158 6.00 -13.26 -18.76
C MET A 158 5.64 -14.65 -19.29
N LEU A 159 4.34 -14.94 -19.50
CA LEU A 159 3.87 -16.21 -20.06
C LEU A 159 4.23 -16.38 -21.55
N TYR A 160 4.23 -15.30 -22.33
CA TYR A 160 4.62 -15.31 -23.73
C TYR A 160 6.06 -15.82 -23.93
N ARG A 161 6.96 -15.56 -22.97
CA ARG A 161 8.36 -16.01 -22.94
C ARG A 161 8.55 -17.44 -22.45
N ASP A 162 7.44 -18.13 -22.09
CA ASP A 162 7.42 -19.52 -21.60
C ASP A 162 8.29 -19.78 -20.38
N ASN A 163 8.36 -18.81 -19.45
CA ASN A 163 9.12 -18.96 -18.23
C ASN A 163 8.54 -20.10 -17.35
N GLU A 164 9.43 -20.86 -16.71
CA GLU A 164 9.08 -21.97 -15.80
C GLU A 164 8.96 -21.50 -14.34
N ILE A 165 9.73 -20.48 -13.97
CA ILE A 165 9.82 -19.90 -12.63
C ILE A 165 9.33 -18.46 -12.71
N LEU A 166 8.32 -18.14 -11.93
CA LEU A 166 7.61 -16.88 -11.99
C LEU A 166 7.77 -16.14 -10.67
N ILE A 167 8.28 -14.92 -10.71
CA ILE A 167 8.42 -14.04 -9.54
C ILE A 167 7.33 -12.98 -9.61
N PHE A 168 6.51 -12.89 -8.56
CA PHE A 168 5.50 -11.84 -8.39
C PHE A 168 5.91 -10.96 -7.20
N ASP A 169 6.32 -9.72 -7.47
CA ASP A 169 6.75 -8.76 -6.44
C ASP A 169 5.61 -7.79 -6.13
N GLU A 170 4.92 -8.01 -5.00
CA GLU A 170 3.75 -7.25 -4.50
C GLU A 170 2.68 -6.96 -5.57
N PRO A 171 2.18 -8.00 -6.28
CA PRO A 171 1.35 -7.80 -7.45
C PRO A 171 -0.07 -7.30 -7.13
N THR A 172 -0.46 -7.24 -5.86
CA THR A 172 -1.84 -6.93 -5.42
C THR A 172 -2.00 -5.52 -4.86
N ALA A 173 -0.94 -4.71 -4.89
CA ALA A 173 -0.92 -3.39 -4.22
C ALA A 173 -1.97 -2.40 -4.74
N VAL A 174 -2.43 -2.57 -5.99
CA VAL A 174 -3.33 -1.64 -6.68
C VAL A 174 -4.59 -2.31 -7.24
N LEU A 175 -4.86 -3.55 -6.82
CA LEU A 175 -5.99 -4.35 -7.30
C LEU A 175 -7.20 -4.28 -6.39
N THR A 176 -8.39 -4.41 -6.99
CA THR A 176 -9.64 -4.65 -6.27
C THR A 176 -9.65 -6.05 -5.63
N PRO A 177 -10.47 -6.30 -4.60
CA PRO A 177 -10.60 -7.63 -4.00
C PRO A 177 -10.93 -8.72 -5.01
N GLN A 178 -11.80 -8.43 -5.97
CA GLN A 178 -12.20 -9.37 -7.02
C GLN A 178 -11.02 -9.70 -7.94
N GLU A 179 -10.23 -8.70 -8.33
CA GLU A 179 -9.01 -8.90 -9.14
C GLU A 179 -7.92 -9.66 -8.37
N ILE A 180 -7.85 -9.48 -7.03
CA ILE A 180 -6.97 -10.27 -6.17
C ILE A 180 -7.37 -11.74 -6.20
N ASP A 181 -8.66 -12.06 -6.03
CA ASP A 181 -9.16 -13.43 -6.07
C ASP A 181 -8.90 -14.09 -7.44
N GLU A 182 -9.10 -13.34 -8.54
CA GLU A 182 -8.77 -13.79 -9.90
C GLU A 182 -7.25 -14.10 -10.03
N LEU A 183 -6.38 -13.21 -9.55
CA LEU A 183 -4.93 -13.41 -9.58
C LEU A 183 -4.52 -14.65 -8.78
N MET A 184 -5.11 -14.85 -7.59
CA MET A 184 -4.83 -16.03 -6.77
C MET A 184 -5.24 -17.32 -7.49
N ALA A 185 -6.37 -17.31 -8.19
CA ALA A 185 -6.82 -18.44 -9.01
C ALA A 185 -5.87 -18.70 -10.19
N ILE A 186 -5.39 -17.65 -10.86
CA ILE A 186 -4.41 -17.76 -11.95
C ILE A 186 -3.11 -18.39 -11.45
N MET A 187 -2.58 -17.95 -10.30
CA MET A 187 -1.35 -18.51 -9.72
C MET A 187 -1.50 -20.01 -9.41
N LYS A 188 -2.65 -20.44 -8.86
CA LYS A 188 -2.95 -21.88 -8.62
C LYS A 188 -3.02 -22.67 -9.93
N ASN A 189 -3.62 -22.12 -10.97
CA ASN A 189 -3.68 -22.77 -12.27
C ASN A 189 -2.29 -22.93 -12.90
N LEU A 190 -1.45 -21.90 -12.79
CA LEU A 190 -0.07 -21.94 -13.29
C LEU A 190 0.77 -23.02 -12.60
N THR A 191 0.63 -23.19 -11.27
CA THR A 191 1.34 -24.26 -10.55
C THR A 191 0.77 -25.63 -10.86
N ALA A 192 -0.53 -25.79 -11.07
CA ALA A 192 -1.13 -27.04 -11.53
C ALA A 192 -0.60 -27.47 -12.91
N GLU A 193 -0.17 -26.51 -13.76
CA GLU A 193 0.50 -26.76 -15.04
C GLU A 193 2.01 -26.99 -14.92
N GLY A 194 2.54 -26.99 -13.69
CA GLY A 194 3.95 -27.30 -13.40
C GLY A 194 4.88 -26.09 -13.34
N LYS A 195 4.37 -24.87 -13.42
CA LYS A 195 5.14 -23.66 -13.15
C LYS A 195 5.44 -23.58 -11.64
N SER A 196 6.52 -22.91 -11.25
CA SER A 196 6.89 -22.68 -9.85
C SER A 196 6.89 -21.18 -9.58
N ILE A 197 6.35 -20.76 -8.44
CA ILE A 197 6.07 -19.34 -8.17
C ILE A 197 6.78 -18.88 -6.89
N LEU A 198 7.52 -17.78 -6.98
CA LEU A 198 7.96 -16.97 -5.84
C LEU A 198 7.02 -15.77 -5.72
N PHE A 199 6.29 -15.71 -4.62
CA PHE A 199 5.27 -14.69 -4.36
C PHE A 199 5.68 -13.79 -3.20
N ILE A 200 5.92 -12.51 -3.48
CA ILE A 200 6.25 -11.53 -2.45
C ILE A 200 4.99 -10.76 -2.11
N SER A 201 4.60 -10.81 -0.85
CA SER A 201 3.52 -9.98 -0.31
C SER A 201 3.80 -9.70 1.17
N HIS A 202 3.28 -8.60 1.66
CA HIS A 202 3.20 -8.30 3.09
C HIS A 202 1.77 -8.53 3.63
N LYS A 203 0.82 -8.88 2.75
CA LYS A 203 -0.59 -9.16 3.08
C LYS A 203 -0.77 -10.63 3.45
N LEU A 204 -0.93 -10.89 4.74
CA LEU A 204 -1.02 -12.25 5.28
C LEU A 204 -2.21 -13.04 4.74
N ASN A 205 -3.35 -12.35 4.44
CA ASN A 205 -4.53 -12.98 3.86
C ASN A 205 -4.21 -13.63 2.52
N GLU A 206 -3.48 -12.94 1.67
CA GLU A 206 -3.08 -13.43 0.34
C GLU A 206 -2.16 -14.63 0.44
N ILE A 207 -1.15 -14.54 1.31
CA ILE A 207 -0.19 -15.63 1.54
C ILE A 207 -0.91 -16.89 2.02
N MET A 208 -1.77 -16.75 3.05
CA MET A 208 -2.54 -17.88 3.60
C MET A 208 -3.51 -18.50 2.58
N ALA A 209 -3.95 -17.72 1.57
CA ALA A 209 -4.89 -18.19 0.55
C ALA A 209 -4.22 -19.04 -0.54
N VAL A 210 -2.94 -18.80 -0.88
CA VAL A 210 -2.33 -19.42 -2.06
C VAL A 210 -1.00 -20.11 -1.84
N ALA A 211 -0.19 -19.70 -0.84
CA ALA A 211 1.15 -20.23 -0.68
C ALA A 211 1.15 -21.63 -0.06
N ASP A 212 2.04 -22.50 -0.55
CA ASP A 212 2.31 -23.80 0.05
C ASP A 212 3.29 -23.67 1.21
N ARG A 213 4.32 -22.82 1.03
CA ARG A 213 5.35 -22.53 2.02
C ARG A 213 5.62 -21.04 2.10
N VAL A 214 6.08 -20.61 3.27
CA VAL A 214 6.40 -19.20 3.54
C VAL A 214 7.79 -19.12 4.15
N THR A 215 8.69 -18.35 3.51
CA THR A 215 9.96 -17.94 4.11
C THR A 215 9.82 -16.54 4.67
N VAL A 216 10.19 -16.37 5.93
CA VAL A 216 10.14 -15.08 6.62
C VAL A 216 11.53 -14.46 6.69
N LEU A 217 11.65 -13.21 6.22
CA LEU A 217 12.85 -12.38 6.38
C LEU A 217 12.59 -11.25 7.38
N ARG A 218 13.60 -10.92 8.16
CA ARG A 218 13.57 -9.80 9.08
C ARG A 218 14.93 -9.10 9.14
N LYS A 219 14.97 -7.79 8.82
CA LYS A 219 16.19 -6.96 8.84
C LYS A 219 17.36 -7.59 8.05
N GLY A 220 17.07 -8.07 6.87
CA GLY A 220 18.06 -8.68 5.98
C GLY A 220 18.46 -10.11 6.34
N ARG A 221 17.82 -10.76 7.31
CA ARG A 221 18.17 -12.10 7.77
C ARG A 221 17.03 -13.08 7.61
N TYR A 222 17.37 -14.34 7.40
CA TYR A 222 16.45 -15.46 7.40
C TYR A 222 15.96 -15.76 8.83
N VAL A 223 14.63 -15.83 9.01
CA VAL A 223 13.99 -16.17 10.28
C VAL A 223 13.57 -17.63 10.31
N GLY A 224 12.98 -18.11 9.23
CA GLY A 224 12.52 -19.50 9.10
C GLY A 224 11.66 -19.70 7.86
N THR A 225 11.44 -20.97 7.51
CA THR A 225 10.49 -21.39 6.47
C THR A 225 9.48 -22.34 7.08
N VAL A 226 8.20 -22.09 6.88
CA VAL A 226 7.10 -22.88 7.41
C VAL A 226 6.15 -23.29 6.28
N ASN A 227 5.45 -24.44 6.43
CA ASN A 227 4.35 -24.76 5.53
C ASN A 227 3.12 -23.94 5.94
N THR A 228 2.38 -23.46 4.98
CA THR A 228 1.19 -22.62 5.26
C THR A 228 0.11 -23.38 6.03
N CYS A 229 -0.01 -24.69 5.82
CA CYS A 229 -0.94 -25.55 6.56
C CYS A 229 -0.59 -25.74 8.04
N ASP A 230 0.66 -25.51 8.44
CA ASP A 230 1.18 -25.74 9.80
C ASP A 230 1.29 -24.44 10.61
N THR A 231 0.88 -23.30 10.06
CA THR A 231 1.01 -21.96 10.67
C THR A 231 -0.28 -21.15 10.55
N ASN A 232 -0.28 -19.97 11.13
CA ASN A 232 -1.38 -19.01 11.07
C ASN A 232 -0.88 -17.57 10.94
N LYS A 233 -1.80 -16.62 10.67
CA LYS A 233 -1.48 -15.19 10.48
C LYS A 233 -0.77 -14.60 11.70
N GLN A 234 -1.17 -15.00 12.90
CA GLN A 234 -0.58 -14.49 14.14
C GLN A 234 0.88 -14.91 14.29
N GLU A 235 1.18 -16.17 14.00
CA GLU A 235 2.54 -16.70 14.06
C GLU A 235 3.45 -16.06 13.01
N LEU A 236 2.97 -15.95 11.76
CA LEU A 236 3.70 -15.28 10.70
C LEU A 236 4.00 -13.81 11.03
N SER A 237 3.03 -13.09 11.61
CA SER A 237 3.23 -11.70 12.08
C SER A 237 4.29 -11.62 13.19
N ASN A 238 4.24 -12.54 14.14
CA ASN A 238 5.23 -12.59 15.22
C ASN A 238 6.64 -12.88 14.67
N MET A 239 6.76 -13.75 13.67
CA MET A 239 8.05 -14.03 13.00
C MET A 239 8.55 -12.79 12.26
N MET A 240 7.67 -12.05 11.56
CA MET A 240 8.02 -10.82 10.83
C MET A 240 8.57 -9.74 11.76
N VAL A 241 7.82 -9.44 12.81
CA VAL A 241 8.11 -8.31 13.72
C VAL A 241 9.14 -8.71 14.78
N GLY A 242 9.16 -9.98 15.18
CA GLY A 242 10.06 -10.53 16.22
C GLY A 242 9.60 -10.30 17.64
N ARG A 243 8.34 -9.93 17.81
CA ARG A 243 7.61 -9.85 19.09
C ARG A 243 6.16 -10.23 18.86
N PRO A 244 5.40 -10.57 19.90
CA PRO A 244 3.96 -10.69 19.76
C PRO A 244 3.35 -9.41 19.20
N VAL A 245 2.48 -9.54 18.19
CA VAL A 245 1.75 -8.45 17.53
C VAL A 245 0.26 -8.70 17.71
N GLN A 246 -0.50 -7.67 17.95
CA GLN A 246 -1.96 -7.75 18.02
C GLN A 246 -2.54 -7.35 16.67
N LEU A 247 -2.96 -8.34 15.86
CA LEU A 247 -3.54 -8.10 14.53
C LEU A 247 -4.95 -7.54 14.60
N GLU A 248 -5.73 -7.97 15.60
CA GLU A 248 -7.08 -7.47 15.79
C GLU A 248 -7.06 -6.17 16.60
N VAL A 249 -7.80 -5.19 16.11
CA VAL A 249 -8.00 -3.93 16.82
C VAL A 249 -9.02 -4.16 17.94
N VAL A 250 -8.54 -4.26 19.18
CA VAL A 250 -9.42 -4.29 20.34
C VAL A 250 -9.85 -2.86 20.67
N LYS A 251 -11.14 -2.58 20.58
CA LYS A 251 -11.73 -1.28 20.90
C LYS A 251 -13.07 -1.45 21.59
N GLU A 252 -13.35 -0.56 22.54
CA GLU A 252 -14.67 -0.46 23.16
C GLU A 252 -15.70 0.07 22.14
N PRO A 253 -17.00 -0.19 22.34
CA PRO A 253 -18.04 0.43 21.52
C PRO A 253 -17.90 1.95 21.51
N ALA A 254 -18.02 2.55 20.32
CA ALA A 254 -17.97 4.00 20.17
C ALA A 254 -19.08 4.67 21.01
N LYS A 255 -18.79 5.86 21.52
CA LYS A 255 -19.74 6.72 22.24
C LYS A 255 -19.84 8.08 21.54
N PRO A 256 -20.47 8.12 20.35
CA PRO A 256 -20.58 9.35 19.59
C PRO A 256 -21.35 10.41 20.38
N THR A 257 -20.83 11.65 20.35
CA THR A 257 -21.46 12.81 21.00
C THR A 257 -21.73 13.91 19.97
N ASP A 258 -21.22 15.11 20.17
CA ASP A 258 -21.50 16.28 19.35
C ASP A 258 -20.92 16.15 17.93
N VAL A 259 -21.58 16.78 16.95
CA VAL A 259 -21.10 16.88 15.59
C VAL A 259 -19.90 17.84 15.54
N VAL A 260 -18.72 17.31 15.22
CA VAL A 260 -17.48 18.10 15.07
C VAL A 260 -17.31 18.61 13.64
N LEU A 261 -17.56 17.74 12.64
CA LEU A 261 -17.52 18.09 11.22
C LEU A 261 -18.89 17.86 10.59
N LYS A 262 -19.39 18.88 9.90
CA LYS A 262 -20.64 18.81 9.13
C LYS A 262 -20.35 19.22 7.69
N VAL A 263 -20.58 18.32 6.77
CA VAL A 263 -20.45 18.54 5.32
C VAL A 263 -21.84 18.51 4.71
N ARG A 264 -22.18 19.48 3.87
CA ARG A 264 -23.47 19.57 3.20
C ARG A 264 -23.28 19.96 1.75
N ASP A 265 -23.79 19.11 0.86
CA ASP A 265 -23.89 19.34 -0.58
C ASP A 265 -22.55 19.76 -1.23
N LEU A 266 -21.46 19.19 -0.73
CA LEU A 266 -20.10 19.57 -1.16
C LEU A 266 -19.84 19.09 -2.58
N CYS A 267 -19.44 20.03 -3.44
CA CYS A 267 -19.02 19.77 -4.80
C CYS A 267 -17.58 20.26 -5.02
N VAL A 268 -16.73 19.44 -5.64
CA VAL A 268 -15.34 19.78 -5.97
C VAL A 268 -15.09 19.47 -7.45
N PRO A 269 -14.60 20.42 -8.24
CA PRO A 269 -14.33 20.19 -9.66
C PRO A 269 -13.16 19.21 -9.84
N SER A 270 -13.22 18.38 -10.89
CA SER A 270 -12.08 17.55 -11.29
C SER A 270 -11.02 18.40 -12.01
N HIS A 271 -9.74 18.10 -11.79
CA HIS A 271 -8.64 18.71 -12.52
C HIS A 271 -8.42 18.08 -13.91
N THR A 272 -8.93 16.86 -14.14
CA THR A 272 -8.69 16.07 -15.35
C THR A 272 -9.92 15.96 -16.25
N HIS A 273 -11.12 16.08 -15.68
CA HIS A 273 -12.39 15.91 -16.39
C HIS A 273 -13.30 17.12 -16.23
N LYS A 274 -14.31 17.27 -17.14
CA LYS A 274 -15.30 18.35 -17.08
C LYS A 274 -16.37 18.19 -15.98
N ARG A 275 -16.44 17.01 -15.34
CA ARG A 275 -17.39 16.70 -14.25
C ARG A 275 -16.78 17.03 -12.90
N ASN A 276 -17.59 17.06 -11.84
CA ASN A 276 -17.09 17.12 -10.48
C ASN A 276 -16.35 15.82 -10.13
N ALA A 277 -15.28 15.94 -9.33
CA ALA A 277 -14.59 14.81 -8.69
C ALA A 277 -15.28 14.43 -7.38
N VAL A 278 -15.94 15.40 -6.72
CA VAL A 278 -16.82 15.18 -5.56
C VAL A 278 -18.15 15.83 -5.91
N ASP A 279 -19.24 15.08 -5.78
CA ASP A 279 -20.55 15.51 -6.25
C ASP A 279 -21.61 15.33 -5.17
N HIS A 280 -22.14 16.45 -4.67
CA HIS A 280 -23.21 16.54 -3.69
C HIS A 280 -23.00 15.72 -2.39
N VAL A 281 -21.76 15.65 -1.88
CA VAL A 281 -21.41 14.88 -0.68
C VAL A 281 -21.93 15.56 0.58
N SER A 282 -22.67 14.79 1.39
CA SER A 282 -23.23 15.25 2.67
C SER A 282 -23.08 14.18 3.76
N PHE A 283 -22.50 14.55 4.91
CA PHE A 283 -22.41 13.69 6.10
C PHE A 283 -22.03 14.50 7.34
N ASP A 284 -22.14 13.86 8.52
CA ASP A 284 -21.65 14.38 9.79
C ASP A 284 -20.60 13.44 10.37
N ALA A 285 -19.52 13.97 10.98
CA ALA A 285 -18.60 13.23 11.81
C ALA A 285 -18.69 13.73 13.25
N ARG A 286 -18.80 12.79 14.21
CA ARG A 286 -19.07 13.07 15.62
C ARG A 286 -17.84 12.84 16.47
N ALA A 287 -17.75 13.55 17.57
CA ALA A 287 -16.76 13.29 18.62
C ALA A 287 -16.99 11.88 19.20
N GLY A 288 -15.92 11.13 19.44
CA GLY A 288 -15.97 9.76 19.97
C GLY A 288 -16.29 8.69 18.93
N GLU A 289 -16.18 8.99 17.61
CA GLU A 289 -16.30 8.00 16.55
C GLU A 289 -15.12 8.02 15.58
N ILE A 290 -14.84 6.87 14.97
CA ILE A 290 -14.04 6.75 13.74
C ILE A 290 -15.03 6.58 12.58
N LEU A 291 -15.20 7.64 11.80
CA LEU A 291 -15.93 7.63 10.54
C LEU A 291 -14.97 7.34 9.41
N CYS A 292 -15.19 6.29 8.64
CA CYS A 292 -14.35 5.97 7.49
C CYS A 292 -15.03 6.35 6.17
N ILE A 293 -14.27 6.96 5.26
CA ILE A 293 -14.63 7.04 3.84
C ILE A 293 -13.83 5.95 3.12
N ALA A 294 -14.51 4.89 2.73
CA ALA A 294 -13.98 3.77 1.97
C ALA A 294 -14.22 3.97 0.47
N GLY A 295 -13.34 3.43 -0.38
CA GLY A 295 -13.49 3.48 -1.83
C GLY A 295 -12.24 2.95 -2.53
N ILE A 296 -12.25 2.90 -3.86
CA ILE A 296 -11.09 2.59 -4.68
C ILE A 296 -10.42 3.90 -5.07
N ASP A 297 -9.11 3.88 -5.31
CA ASP A 297 -8.35 5.05 -5.73
C ASP A 297 -8.97 5.71 -7.00
N GLY A 298 -9.01 7.04 -7.01
CA GLY A 298 -9.62 7.81 -8.10
C GLY A 298 -11.13 8.05 -8.00
N ASN A 299 -11.78 7.64 -6.91
CA ASN A 299 -13.23 7.86 -6.70
C ASN A 299 -13.58 9.21 -6.03
N GLY A 300 -12.62 10.14 -5.92
CA GLY A 300 -12.86 11.49 -5.40
C GLY A 300 -12.43 11.73 -3.95
N GLN A 301 -11.90 10.71 -3.25
CA GLN A 301 -11.44 10.84 -1.86
C GLN A 301 -10.34 11.89 -1.70
N THR A 302 -9.37 11.89 -2.62
CA THR A 302 -8.24 12.84 -2.60
C THR A 302 -8.72 14.26 -2.78
N GLU A 303 -9.60 14.52 -3.76
CA GLU A 303 -10.18 15.83 -4.02
C GLU A 303 -11.06 16.30 -2.86
N PHE A 304 -11.83 15.37 -2.26
CA PHE A 304 -12.58 15.66 -1.06
C PHE A 304 -11.68 16.13 0.09
N ILE A 305 -10.61 15.41 0.37
CA ILE A 305 -9.65 15.77 1.43
C ILE A 305 -8.93 17.07 1.12
N HIS A 306 -8.55 17.32 -0.13
CA HIS A 306 -7.93 18.57 -0.54
C HIS A 306 -8.89 19.75 -0.33
N ALA A 307 -10.17 19.61 -0.67
CA ALA A 307 -11.17 20.63 -0.42
C ALA A 307 -11.41 20.81 1.08
N LEU A 308 -11.50 19.74 1.88
CA LEU A 308 -11.65 19.80 3.34
C LEU A 308 -10.48 20.49 4.02
N THR A 309 -9.24 20.20 3.60
CA THR A 309 -8.02 20.78 4.17
C THR A 309 -7.69 22.17 3.62
N GLY A 310 -8.31 22.56 2.50
CA GLY A 310 -8.14 23.86 1.86
C GLY A 310 -7.00 23.92 0.84
N LEU A 311 -6.50 22.74 0.42
CA LEU A 311 -5.54 22.61 -0.69
C LEU A 311 -6.22 22.88 -2.04
N ASP A 312 -7.49 22.48 -2.18
CA ASP A 312 -8.34 22.76 -3.34
C ASP A 312 -9.58 23.57 -2.94
N LYS A 313 -10.20 24.19 -3.94
CA LYS A 313 -11.44 24.97 -3.77
C LYS A 313 -12.65 24.11 -4.12
N SER A 314 -13.68 24.16 -3.28
CA SER A 314 -15.02 23.69 -3.64
C SER A 314 -15.73 24.69 -4.55
N ASN A 315 -16.61 24.18 -5.42
CA ASN A 315 -17.50 25.00 -6.27
C ASN A 315 -18.94 24.98 -5.77
N GLY A 316 -19.25 24.28 -4.68
CA GLY A 316 -20.57 24.22 -4.05
C GLY A 316 -20.54 23.61 -2.67
N GLY A 317 -21.61 23.77 -1.91
CA GLY A 317 -21.79 23.21 -0.59
C GLY A 317 -21.14 23.98 0.55
N THR A 318 -21.31 23.45 1.77
CA THR A 318 -20.78 24.07 3.00
C THR A 318 -20.06 23.04 3.86
N VAL A 319 -18.98 23.48 4.52
CA VAL A 319 -18.22 22.70 5.49
C VAL A 319 -18.18 23.47 6.80
N THR A 320 -18.78 22.88 7.85
CA THR A 320 -18.78 23.43 9.20
C THR A 320 -17.88 22.58 10.10
N LEU A 321 -16.92 23.20 10.79
CA LEU A 321 -16.01 22.53 11.73
C LEU A 321 -16.11 23.19 13.10
N CYS A 322 -16.41 22.41 14.13
CA CYS A 322 -16.61 22.90 15.51
C CYS A 322 -17.62 24.07 15.56
N GLY A 323 -18.71 23.99 14.79
CA GLY A 323 -19.77 25.01 14.71
C GLY A 323 -19.42 26.25 13.89
N LYS A 324 -18.25 26.31 13.24
CA LYS A 324 -17.82 27.43 12.41
C LYS A 324 -17.78 27.04 10.94
N ASP A 325 -18.34 27.86 10.07
CA ASP A 325 -18.20 27.68 8.62
C ASP A 325 -16.73 27.90 8.21
N ILE A 326 -16.16 26.87 7.56
CA ILE A 326 -14.79 26.89 7.06
C ILE A 326 -14.71 26.75 5.53
N SER A 327 -15.84 26.79 4.83
CA SER A 327 -15.91 26.54 3.37
C SER A 327 -14.90 27.37 2.57
N HIS A 328 -14.69 28.63 2.97
CA HIS A 328 -13.73 29.54 2.35
C HIS A 328 -12.56 29.93 3.27
N ALA A 329 -12.38 29.23 4.40
CA ALA A 329 -11.31 29.51 5.34
C ALA A 329 -9.93 29.11 4.79
N SER A 330 -8.89 29.85 5.17
CA SER A 330 -7.51 29.49 4.84
C SER A 330 -7.09 28.20 5.52
N ILE A 331 -6.10 27.49 4.95
CA ILE A 331 -5.49 26.26 5.53
C ILE A 331 -5.13 26.47 7.01
N ARG A 332 -4.53 27.61 7.34
CA ARG A 332 -4.13 27.92 8.71
C ARG A 332 -5.33 27.96 9.67
N ARG A 333 -6.44 28.60 9.27
CA ARG A 333 -7.66 28.70 10.09
C ARG A 333 -8.34 27.35 10.26
N ARG A 334 -8.33 26.50 9.23
CA ARG A 334 -8.82 25.11 9.29
C ARG A 334 -7.99 24.30 10.30
N GLY A 335 -6.67 24.47 10.29
CA GLY A 335 -5.73 23.82 11.21
C GLY A 335 -5.89 24.22 12.69
N GLU A 336 -6.71 25.22 13.04
CA GLU A 336 -7.01 25.55 14.45
C GLU A 336 -7.85 24.46 15.14
N CYS A 337 -8.74 23.79 14.40
CA CYS A 337 -9.61 22.72 14.91
C CYS A 337 -9.38 21.35 14.26
N MET A 338 -8.40 21.22 13.36
CA MET A 338 -8.15 20.00 12.59
C MET A 338 -6.68 19.66 12.58
N SER A 339 -6.37 18.39 12.78
CA SER A 339 -5.09 17.75 12.47
C SER A 339 -5.22 16.93 11.21
N HIS A 340 -4.18 16.84 10.39
CA HIS A 340 -4.19 16.13 9.12
C HIS A 340 -2.96 15.25 8.95
N ILE A 341 -3.19 13.94 8.92
CA ILE A 341 -2.21 12.92 8.54
C ILE A 341 -2.42 12.66 7.04
N PRO A 342 -1.54 13.17 6.16
CA PRO A 342 -1.76 13.11 4.72
C PRO A 342 -1.40 11.75 4.13
N GLU A 343 -1.98 11.44 2.97
CA GLU A 343 -1.66 10.26 2.18
C GLU A 343 -0.19 10.25 1.71
N ASP A 344 0.24 11.35 1.10
CA ASP A 344 1.62 11.50 0.62
C ASP A 344 2.49 12.20 1.68
N ARG A 345 3.34 11.41 2.33
CA ARG A 345 4.27 11.85 3.37
C ARG A 345 5.29 12.86 2.88
N HIS A 346 5.71 12.74 1.61
CA HIS A 346 6.77 13.53 1.03
C HIS A 346 6.27 14.85 0.43
N LYS A 347 5.06 14.84 -0.13
CA LYS A 347 4.46 16.03 -0.75
C LYS A 347 3.79 16.94 0.27
N HIS A 348 3.07 16.35 1.24
CA HIS A 348 2.22 17.08 2.17
C HIS A 348 2.54 16.84 3.65
N GLY A 349 3.31 15.79 3.96
CA GLY A 349 3.61 15.40 5.34
C GLY A 349 4.83 16.07 5.95
N LEU A 350 5.97 15.97 5.29
CA LEU A 350 7.28 16.42 5.80
C LEU A 350 8.01 17.28 4.79
N VAL A 351 8.80 18.23 5.29
CA VAL A 351 9.84 18.90 4.51
C VAL A 351 11.09 18.03 4.59
N LEU A 352 11.38 17.27 3.54
CA LEU A 352 12.39 16.19 3.56
C LEU A 352 13.81 16.67 3.91
N ASP A 353 14.17 17.89 3.52
CA ASP A 353 15.49 18.47 3.79
C ASP A 353 15.61 19.16 5.16
N PHE A 354 14.50 19.25 5.90
CA PHE A 354 14.50 19.74 7.28
C PHE A 354 14.86 18.62 8.25
N THR A 355 15.39 19.05 9.42
CA THR A 355 15.61 18.12 10.54
C THR A 355 14.27 17.65 11.13
N LEU A 356 14.32 16.56 11.89
CA LEU A 356 13.15 16.03 12.58
C LEU A 356 12.53 17.07 13.54
N GLU A 357 13.35 17.79 14.33
CA GLU A 357 12.87 18.84 15.23
C GLU A 357 12.17 19.99 14.49
N GLN A 358 12.69 20.38 13.32
CA GLN A 358 12.06 21.40 12.49
C GLN A 358 10.71 20.94 11.92
N ASN A 359 10.63 19.69 11.50
CA ASN A 359 9.38 19.11 11.02
C ASN A 359 8.32 18.96 12.12
N LEU A 360 8.73 18.58 13.34
CA LEU A 360 7.81 18.40 14.46
C LEU A 360 7.18 19.73 14.91
N VAL A 361 7.96 20.84 14.91
CA VAL A 361 7.46 22.15 15.32
C VAL A 361 6.80 22.95 14.20
N LEU A 362 6.85 22.45 12.95
CA LEU A 362 6.52 23.20 11.72
C LEU A 362 5.18 23.94 11.76
N GLN A 363 4.16 23.36 12.38
CA GLN A 363 2.83 23.96 12.48
C GLN A 363 2.61 24.79 13.75
N ARG A 364 3.54 24.70 14.72
CA ARG A 364 3.47 25.33 16.03
C ARG A 364 4.51 26.43 16.26
N TYR A 365 5.42 26.66 15.32
CA TYR A 365 6.59 27.52 15.50
C TYR A 365 6.29 28.96 15.94
N LYS A 366 5.04 29.45 15.75
CA LYS A 366 4.56 30.78 16.20
C LYS A 366 3.94 30.75 17.60
N GLU A 367 3.81 29.58 18.22
CA GLU A 367 3.28 29.52 19.58
C GLU A 367 4.29 30.12 20.57
N PRO A 368 3.79 30.80 21.65
CA PRO A 368 4.68 31.44 22.63
C PRO A 368 5.71 30.51 23.28
N GLU A 369 5.44 29.21 23.26
CA GLU A 369 6.37 28.16 23.70
C GLU A 369 7.66 28.15 22.84
N PHE A 370 7.51 28.27 21.51
CA PHE A 370 8.59 28.10 20.54
C PHE A 370 9.11 29.41 19.96
N GLU A 371 8.42 30.52 20.15
CA GLU A 371 8.79 31.83 19.59
C GLU A 371 8.81 32.91 20.67
N LYS A 372 9.75 33.87 20.57
CA LYS A 372 9.78 35.08 21.36
C LYS A 372 10.36 36.22 20.53
N GLY A 373 9.58 37.27 20.29
CA GLY A 373 10.03 38.47 19.60
C GLY A 373 10.52 38.25 18.17
N GLY A 374 9.90 37.29 17.44
CA GLY A 374 10.29 36.93 16.07
C GLY A 374 11.41 35.89 15.98
N PHE A 375 11.95 35.43 17.11
CA PHE A 375 13.05 34.44 17.14
C PHE A 375 12.57 33.10 17.67
N ILE A 376 12.99 32.01 16.99
CA ILE A 376 12.72 30.64 17.41
C ILE A 376 13.59 30.26 18.62
N LYS A 377 12.95 29.73 19.67
CA LYS A 377 13.64 29.20 20.86
C LYS A 377 14.15 27.80 20.58
N LYS A 378 15.37 27.67 20.12
CA LYS A 378 15.97 26.41 19.69
C LYS A 378 15.95 25.33 20.78
N ASP A 379 16.21 25.70 22.03
CA ASP A 379 16.21 24.74 23.15
C ASP A 379 14.81 24.18 23.43
N ALA A 380 13.77 25.01 23.35
CA ALA A 380 12.39 24.57 23.49
C ALA A 380 11.97 23.63 22.35
N VAL A 381 12.35 23.95 21.11
CA VAL A 381 12.12 23.08 19.94
C VAL A 381 12.83 21.74 20.10
N ARG A 382 14.07 21.74 20.60
CA ARG A 382 14.86 20.54 20.85
C ARG A 382 14.19 19.66 21.90
N ALA A 383 13.87 20.21 23.07
CA ALA A 383 13.22 19.48 24.16
C ALA A 383 11.86 18.91 23.73
N TYR A 384 11.07 19.68 22.97
CA TYR A 384 9.82 19.22 22.38
C TYR A 384 10.01 18.03 21.47
N ALA A 385 11.01 18.09 20.59
CA ALA A 385 11.29 17.01 19.65
C ALA A 385 11.78 15.74 20.37
N GLU A 386 12.65 15.88 21.39
CA GLU A 386 13.14 14.76 22.20
C GLU A 386 11.99 14.04 22.90
N ARG A 387 11.03 14.78 23.48
CA ARG A 387 9.83 14.21 24.10
C ARG A 387 9.01 13.40 23.09
N LEU A 388 8.72 13.94 21.91
CA LEU A 388 7.93 13.23 20.90
C LEU A 388 8.68 12.02 20.32
N ILE A 389 9.99 12.10 20.17
CA ILE A 389 10.84 10.99 19.71
C ILE A 389 10.73 9.82 20.69
N GLU A 390 10.79 10.09 21.99
CA GLU A 390 10.66 9.07 23.02
C GLU A 390 9.24 8.51 23.12
N GLU A 391 8.23 9.38 23.17
CA GLU A 391 6.81 8.99 23.35
C GLU A 391 6.31 8.11 22.19
N TYR A 392 6.72 8.40 20.96
CA TYR A 392 6.26 7.68 19.75
C TYR A 392 7.28 6.66 19.21
N ASP A 393 8.36 6.38 19.96
CA ASP A 393 9.45 5.47 19.52
C ASP A 393 9.91 5.79 18.09
N ILE A 394 10.24 7.05 17.82
CA ILE A 394 10.73 7.48 16.50
C ILE A 394 12.22 7.18 16.42
N ARG A 395 12.60 6.24 15.56
CA ARG A 395 14.01 5.88 15.37
C ARG A 395 14.65 6.79 14.34
N SER A 396 15.63 7.56 14.79
CA SER A 396 16.38 8.50 13.97
C SER A 396 17.88 8.38 14.29
N GLY A 397 18.74 8.42 13.26
CA GLY A 397 20.16 8.11 13.40
C GLY A 397 20.94 9.11 14.28
N GLN A 398 20.49 10.39 14.31
CA GLN A 398 21.12 11.49 15.06
C GLN A 398 20.12 12.20 15.98
N GLY A 399 19.03 11.53 16.38
CA GLY A 399 17.99 12.13 17.21
C GLY A 399 17.27 13.28 16.50
N PRO A 400 16.97 14.40 17.22
CA PRO A 400 16.22 15.54 16.68
C PRO A 400 16.82 16.19 15.43
N VAL A 401 18.15 16.13 15.25
CA VAL A 401 18.85 16.75 14.11
C VAL A 401 18.91 15.87 12.86
N THR A 402 18.38 14.66 12.93
CA THR A 402 18.29 13.78 11.75
C THR A 402 17.47 14.43 10.66
N THR A 403 17.98 14.48 9.43
CA THR A 403 17.24 14.97 8.27
C THR A 403 16.11 13.98 7.93
N ALA A 404 14.89 14.48 7.73
CA ALA A 404 13.71 13.65 7.49
C ALA A 404 13.87 12.70 6.28
N ARG A 405 14.60 13.14 5.23
CA ARG A 405 14.92 12.33 4.05
C ARG A 405 15.68 11.04 4.37
N SER A 406 16.52 11.05 5.40
CA SER A 406 17.33 9.87 5.78
C SER A 406 16.58 8.85 6.64
N MET A 407 15.34 9.15 7.05
CA MET A 407 14.54 8.29 7.89
C MET A 407 13.79 7.25 7.06
N SER A 408 13.54 6.06 7.65
CA SER A 408 12.65 5.08 7.02
C SER A 408 11.21 5.59 6.96
N GLY A 409 10.43 5.10 5.98
CA GLY A 409 9.03 5.48 5.81
C GLY A 409 8.17 5.30 7.07
N GLY A 410 8.39 4.21 7.83
CA GLY A 410 7.71 3.99 9.10
C GLY A 410 8.03 5.05 10.16
N ASN A 411 9.29 5.48 10.27
CA ASN A 411 9.67 6.53 11.21
C ASN A 411 9.22 7.92 10.76
N GLN A 412 9.20 8.19 9.44
CA GLN A 412 8.59 9.39 8.89
C GLN A 412 7.10 9.47 9.26
N GLN A 413 6.36 8.36 9.13
CA GLN A 413 4.95 8.29 9.49
C GLN A 413 4.73 8.50 11.00
N LYS A 414 5.54 7.86 11.85
CA LYS A 414 5.52 8.09 13.30
C LYS A 414 5.73 9.58 13.64
N ALA A 415 6.65 10.26 12.95
CA ALA A 415 6.89 11.68 13.15
C ALA A 415 5.68 12.55 12.77
N ILE A 416 5.02 12.23 11.64
CA ILE A 416 3.79 12.93 11.23
C ILE A 416 2.69 12.71 12.26
N ILE A 417 2.44 11.46 12.66
CA ILE A 417 1.42 11.12 13.65
C ILE A 417 1.69 11.82 14.98
N ALA A 418 2.92 11.74 15.49
CA ALA A 418 3.33 12.41 16.72
C ALA A 418 3.02 13.90 16.68
N ARG A 419 3.43 14.59 15.59
CA ARG A 419 3.15 16.00 15.38
C ARG A 419 1.67 16.31 15.36
N GLU A 420 0.88 15.55 14.58
CA GLU A 420 -0.55 15.85 14.39
C GLU A 420 -1.39 15.51 15.62
N VAL A 421 -1.04 14.44 16.33
CA VAL A 421 -1.75 14.03 17.57
C VAL A 421 -1.44 14.97 18.73
N ASP A 422 -0.17 15.39 18.90
CA ASP A 422 0.26 16.29 19.97
C ASP A 422 -0.38 17.69 19.89
N ARG A 423 -0.82 18.09 18.67
CA ARG A 423 -1.60 19.32 18.48
C ARG A 423 -2.96 19.31 19.16
N ASN A 424 -3.43 18.15 19.59
CA ASN A 424 -4.65 17.94 20.37
C ASN A 424 -5.91 18.62 19.78
N LYS A 425 -6.17 18.42 18.48
CA LYS A 425 -7.32 19.02 17.78
C LYS A 425 -8.58 18.15 17.91
N PRO A 426 -9.79 18.76 17.87
CA PRO A 426 -11.07 18.03 17.96
C PRO A 426 -11.32 17.07 16.80
N LEU A 427 -10.80 17.37 15.58
CA LEU A 427 -10.87 16.52 14.41
C LEU A 427 -9.48 16.04 14.00
N ILE A 428 -9.35 14.74 13.79
CA ILE A 428 -8.18 14.13 13.14
C ILE A 428 -8.63 13.57 11.79
N VAL A 429 -8.05 14.08 10.71
CA VAL A 429 -8.21 13.55 9.35
C VAL A 429 -7.01 12.66 9.07
N ALA A 430 -7.23 11.36 8.95
CA ALA A 430 -6.19 10.35 8.70
C ALA A 430 -6.42 9.73 7.32
N VAL A 431 -5.55 10.05 6.36
CA VAL A 431 -5.67 9.58 4.97
C VAL A 431 -4.63 8.51 4.71
N GLN A 432 -5.08 7.29 4.47
CA GLN A 432 -4.23 6.12 4.26
C GLN A 432 -3.07 6.05 5.27
N PRO A 433 -3.35 6.16 6.58
CA PRO A 433 -2.32 6.39 7.60
C PRO A 433 -1.32 5.23 7.72
N THR A 434 -1.68 4.06 7.23
CA THR A 434 -0.87 2.82 7.28
C THR A 434 -0.22 2.46 5.96
N ARG A 435 -0.47 3.22 4.89
CA ARG A 435 0.04 2.93 3.55
C ARG A 435 1.55 2.78 3.53
N GLY A 436 2.01 1.61 3.06
CA GLY A 436 3.43 1.30 2.93
C GLY A 436 4.17 1.16 4.26
N LEU A 437 3.46 0.87 5.35
CA LEU A 437 4.04 0.58 6.66
C LEU A 437 4.17 -0.94 6.87
N ASP A 438 5.05 -1.30 7.80
CA ASP A 438 5.14 -2.67 8.30
C ASP A 438 4.05 -2.96 9.35
N VAL A 439 3.80 -4.25 9.61
CA VAL A 439 2.75 -4.72 10.52
C VAL A 439 2.88 -4.12 11.93
N GLY A 440 4.10 -3.98 12.44
CA GLY A 440 4.35 -3.39 13.75
C GLY A 440 4.04 -1.90 13.81
N ALA A 441 4.31 -1.16 12.73
CA ALA A 441 3.95 0.26 12.61
C ALA A 441 2.44 0.43 12.43
N ILE A 442 1.77 -0.43 11.66
CA ILE A 442 0.30 -0.45 11.48
C ILE A 442 -0.38 -0.60 12.84
N GLU A 443 0.02 -1.58 13.64
CA GLU A 443 -0.52 -1.79 15.00
C GLU A 443 -0.46 -0.51 15.85
N ASN A 444 0.67 0.19 15.82
CA ASN A 444 0.84 1.42 16.60
C ASN A 444 -0.06 2.55 16.10
N VAL A 445 -0.20 2.71 14.78
CA VAL A 445 -1.10 3.71 14.17
C VAL A 445 -2.55 3.44 14.58
N HIS A 446 -2.99 2.18 14.47
CA HIS A 446 -4.34 1.79 14.84
C HIS A 446 -4.64 2.06 16.32
N LYS A 447 -3.72 1.68 17.21
CA LYS A 447 -3.85 1.97 18.66
C LYS A 447 -3.96 3.47 18.93
N GLU A 448 -3.17 4.28 18.23
CA GLU A 448 -3.21 5.72 18.45
C GLU A 448 -4.52 6.34 17.95
N LEU A 449 -5.04 5.94 16.77
CA LEU A 449 -6.34 6.43 16.28
C LEU A 449 -7.48 6.04 17.20
N VAL A 450 -7.51 4.80 17.72
CA VAL A 450 -8.50 4.36 18.70
C VAL A 450 -8.39 5.17 20.01
N LYS A 451 -7.18 5.38 20.51
CA LYS A 451 -6.92 6.20 21.70
C LYS A 451 -7.45 7.63 21.53
N GLN A 452 -7.27 8.24 20.35
CA GLN A 452 -7.78 9.58 20.06
C GLN A 452 -9.32 9.60 20.01
N ARG A 453 -9.96 8.59 19.40
CA ARG A 453 -11.40 8.42 19.43
C ARG A 453 -11.92 8.29 20.87
N ASP A 454 -11.30 7.43 21.67
CA ASP A 454 -11.69 7.18 23.07
C ASP A 454 -11.49 8.41 23.97
N ALA A 455 -10.55 9.29 23.58
CA ALA A 455 -10.38 10.61 24.20
C ALA A 455 -11.47 11.64 23.78
N GLY A 456 -12.48 11.20 23.01
CA GLY A 456 -13.62 12.05 22.61
C GLY A 456 -13.37 12.90 21.38
N LYS A 457 -12.36 12.60 20.56
CA LYS A 457 -12.14 13.30 19.29
C LYS A 457 -12.92 12.64 18.15
N ALA A 458 -13.24 13.41 17.13
CA ALA A 458 -13.70 12.87 15.85
C ALA A 458 -12.49 12.40 15.03
N VAL A 459 -12.54 11.20 14.48
CA VAL A 459 -11.53 10.68 13.57
C VAL A 459 -12.19 10.43 12.22
N LEU A 460 -11.78 11.16 11.19
CA LEU A 460 -12.15 10.92 9.80
C LEU A 460 -11.04 10.12 9.16
N LEU A 461 -11.27 8.83 8.97
CA LEU A 461 -10.37 7.91 8.30
C LEU A 461 -10.70 7.83 6.81
N VAL A 462 -9.71 7.93 5.95
CA VAL A 462 -9.82 7.56 4.54
C VAL A 462 -8.88 6.40 4.30
N SER A 463 -9.41 5.24 3.92
CA SER A 463 -8.62 4.04 3.68
C SER A 463 -9.13 3.27 2.48
N LEU A 464 -8.20 2.70 1.72
CA LEU A 464 -8.43 1.79 0.60
C LEU A 464 -8.29 0.32 1.04
N GLU A 465 -7.71 0.08 2.24
CA GLU A 465 -7.46 -1.26 2.78
C GLU A 465 -8.69 -1.75 3.55
N LEU A 466 -9.38 -2.75 3.00
CA LEU A 466 -10.62 -3.28 3.58
C LEU A 466 -10.45 -3.79 5.01
N ASP A 467 -9.33 -4.43 5.33
CA ASP A 467 -9.04 -4.92 6.67
C ASP A 467 -8.95 -3.75 7.68
N GLU A 468 -8.36 -2.61 7.28
CA GLU A 468 -8.30 -1.39 8.09
C GLU A 468 -9.69 -0.77 8.25
N VAL A 469 -10.44 -0.65 7.14
CA VAL A 469 -11.82 -0.13 7.15
C VAL A 469 -12.69 -0.93 8.10
N MET A 470 -12.70 -2.26 8.00
CA MET A 470 -13.54 -3.13 8.81
C MET A 470 -13.15 -3.16 10.29
N SER A 471 -11.85 -3.09 10.59
CA SER A 471 -11.34 -3.22 11.96
C SER A 471 -11.42 -1.93 12.78
N LEU A 472 -11.15 -0.78 12.14
CA LEU A 472 -11.07 0.52 12.84
C LEU A 472 -12.40 1.27 12.88
N SER A 473 -13.21 1.18 11.82
CA SER A 473 -14.37 2.06 11.66
C SER A 473 -15.47 1.74 12.67
N ASP A 474 -16.13 2.77 13.14
CA ASP A 474 -17.39 2.68 13.85
C ASP A 474 -18.57 2.89 12.88
N ARG A 475 -18.33 3.63 11.80
CA ARG A 475 -19.25 3.87 10.69
C ARG A 475 -18.49 4.03 9.39
N ILE A 476 -19.01 3.47 8.30
CA ILE A 476 -18.37 3.44 6.97
C ILE A 476 -19.26 4.18 5.97
N LEU A 477 -18.70 5.18 5.30
CA LEU A 477 -19.26 5.77 4.08
C LEU A 477 -18.50 5.21 2.89
N VAL A 478 -19.21 4.77 1.85
CA VAL A 478 -18.56 4.32 0.61
C VAL A 478 -18.67 5.41 -0.43
N MET A 479 -17.52 5.81 -0.97
CA MET A 479 -17.43 6.79 -2.06
C MET A 479 -17.16 6.08 -3.38
N TYR A 480 -18.00 6.37 -4.39
CA TYR A 480 -17.83 5.89 -5.76
C TYR A 480 -18.19 7.01 -6.73
N GLU A 481 -17.32 7.29 -7.71
CA GLU A 481 -17.47 8.35 -8.71
C GLU A 481 -17.86 9.73 -8.12
N GLY A 482 -17.29 10.08 -6.97
CA GLY A 482 -17.51 11.36 -6.29
C GLY A 482 -18.76 11.42 -5.40
N GLU A 483 -19.61 10.42 -5.39
CA GLU A 483 -20.82 10.35 -4.57
C GLU A 483 -20.66 9.38 -3.38
N ILE A 484 -21.39 9.63 -2.28
CA ILE A 484 -21.58 8.63 -1.21
C ILE A 484 -22.69 7.68 -1.66
N VAL A 485 -22.30 6.44 -1.97
CA VAL A 485 -23.20 5.40 -2.49
C VAL A 485 -23.76 4.47 -1.40
N GLY A 486 -23.33 4.63 -0.15
CA GLY A 486 -23.87 3.89 0.98
C GLY A 486 -23.23 4.28 2.30
N GLU A 487 -23.95 4.04 3.39
CA GLU A 487 -23.52 4.20 4.78
C GLU A 487 -23.78 2.89 5.53
N PHE A 488 -22.76 2.36 6.23
CA PHE A 488 -22.79 1.01 6.82
C PHE A 488 -22.18 0.97 8.22
N ASP A 489 -22.73 0.06 9.03
CA ASP A 489 -22.10 -0.42 10.24
C ASP A 489 -21.14 -1.57 9.89
N PRO A 490 -19.84 -1.51 10.25
CA PRO A 490 -18.89 -2.57 9.95
C PRO A 490 -19.29 -3.94 10.50
N LYS A 491 -20.16 -4.00 11.50
CA LYS A 491 -20.67 -5.25 12.07
C LYS A 491 -21.80 -5.88 11.26
N GLN A 492 -22.40 -5.13 10.34
CA GLN A 492 -23.59 -5.54 9.56
C GLN A 492 -23.30 -5.78 8.08
N ILE A 493 -22.10 -5.46 7.61
CA ILE A 493 -21.70 -5.63 6.22
C ILE A 493 -20.51 -6.59 6.12
N THR A 494 -20.48 -7.42 5.08
CA THR A 494 -19.32 -8.27 4.79
C THR A 494 -18.29 -7.55 3.93
N VAL A 495 -17.02 -8.02 3.97
CA VAL A 495 -15.93 -7.50 3.14
C VAL A 495 -16.27 -7.58 1.65
N GLN A 496 -16.86 -8.71 1.22
CA GLN A 496 -17.25 -8.92 -0.18
C GLN A 496 -18.36 -7.94 -0.60
N GLU A 497 -19.33 -7.72 0.27
CA GLU A 497 -20.42 -6.79 -0.03
C GLU A 497 -19.93 -5.35 -0.07
N LEU A 498 -19.09 -4.93 0.89
CA LEU A 498 -18.45 -3.63 0.89
C LEU A 498 -17.64 -3.40 -0.40
N GLY A 499 -16.91 -4.43 -0.86
CA GLY A 499 -16.17 -4.40 -2.11
C GLY A 499 -17.07 -4.13 -3.34
N LEU A 500 -18.30 -4.67 -3.38
CA LEU A 500 -19.25 -4.42 -4.47
C LEU A 500 -19.71 -2.95 -4.52
N TYR A 501 -19.93 -2.32 -3.35
CA TYR A 501 -20.25 -0.89 -3.29
C TYR A 501 -19.05 -0.03 -3.70
N MET A 502 -17.85 -0.37 -3.25
CA MET A 502 -16.63 0.34 -3.64
C MET A 502 -16.33 0.26 -5.15
N ALA A 503 -16.68 -0.86 -5.79
CA ALA A 503 -16.57 -1.08 -7.24
C ALA A 503 -17.75 -0.50 -8.05
N GLY A 504 -18.75 0.10 -7.40
CA GLY A 504 -19.95 0.65 -8.06
C GLY A 504 -20.94 -0.40 -8.60
N ALA A 505 -20.73 -1.68 -8.30
CA ALA A 505 -21.63 -2.76 -8.70
C ALA A 505 -22.95 -2.78 -7.89
N LYS A 506 -22.95 -2.14 -6.73
CA LYS A 506 -24.13 -1.90 -5.89
C LYS A 506 -24.21 -0.43 -5.49
N ARG A 507 -25.41 0.09 -5.32
CA ARG A 507 -25.70 1.37 -4.67
C ARG A 507 -26.80 1.13 -3.63
N ALA A 508 -26.69 1.72 -2.45
CA ALA A 508 -27.76 1.68 -1.46
C ALA A 508 -28.91 2.57 -1.97
N ASP A 509 -30.14 2.10 -1.78
CA ASP A 509 -31.32 2.93 -2.08
C ASP A 509 -31.24 4.23 -1.28
N LYS A 510 -31.32 5.38 -1.93
CA LYS A 510 -31.42 6.67 -1.24
C LYS A 510 -32.64 6.58 -0.32
N LYS A 511 -32.44 6.63 1.00
CA LYS A 511 -33.58 6.77 1.92
C LYS A 511 -34.29 8.08 1.56
N GLU A 512 -35.48 7.97 0.95
CA GLU A 512 -36.39 9.08 0.84
C GLU A 512 -36.79 9.52 2.25
N GLY A 513 -36.33 10.69 2.66
CA GLY A 513 -36.77 11.29 3.91
C GLY A 513 -35.67 11.98 4.71
N GLU A 514 -35.27 13.15 4.25
CA GLU A 514 -34.94 14.30 5.11
C GLU A 514 -34.77 15.56 4.23
N THR A 515 -35.91 15.99 3.66
CA THR A 515 -36.11 17.39 3.28
C THR A 515 -36.81 18.06 4.45
N ALA A 516 -36.09 18.82 5.27
CA ALA A 516 -36.61 19.96 6.04
C ALA A 516 -35.42 20.82 6.51
#